data_aebbba6cb086d10c48546ac25d2f73df
#
_entry.id   aebbba6cb086d10c48546ac25d2f73df
#
_cell.length_a   1.000
_cell.length_b   1.000
_cell.length_c   1.000
_cell.angle_alpha   90.00
_cell.angle_beta   90.00
_cell.angle_gamma   90.00
#
_symmetry.space_group_name_H-M   'P 1'
#
loop_
_entity.id
_entity.type
_entity.pdbx_description
1 polymer ?
#
loop_
_entity_poly.entity_id
_entity_poly.type
_entity_poly.pdbx_seq_one_letter_code
_entity_poly.pdbx_strand_id
1 'polypeptide(L)'
;MSLENMIKNGEFLNGEWLFGELSYDLSPLDQEAYDRANTTLCVVVTNALTGKAEYMYPKDFHKRGCPILRASCALPGATKGVVLGKDRYFDGGVTDSIPLARAYEDGCQKAVVVLTQDRNYQKQPMGHARLIRRIFRKYPLMTRAILNRYKIYNRQLETVWDAQGRGDAFVIAPDHPLHCPTLERNTDKLEQIYQTGYRNAMEQMDALKAFLAKPSPFTEIK
;
A
#
# COMPACT_ATOMS: atom_id res chain seq x y z
N MET A 1 -10.63 -15.82 -3.13
CA MET A 1 -11.76 -14.88 -3.04
C MET A 1 -13.01 -15.59 -3.52
N SER A 2 -14.02 -15.79 -2.65
CA SER A 2 -15.26 -16.44 -3.07
C SER A 2 -16.44 -15.84 -2.31
N LEU A 3 -17.64 -15.91 -2.95
CA LEU A 3 -18.91 -15.63 -2.28
C LEU A 3 -19.10 -16.52 -1.03
N GLU A 4 -18.56 -17.70 -1.05
CA GLU A 4 -18.55 -18.65 0.05
C GLU A 4 -17.81 -18.14 1.27
N ASN A 5 -16.64 -17.48 1.09
CA ASN A 5 -15.92 -16.82 2.17
C ASN A 5 -16.69 -15.63 2.74
N MET A 6 -17.42 -14.90 1.90
CA MET A 6 -18.27 -13.81 2.36
C MET A 6 -19.43 -14.32 3.22
N ILE A 7 -20.00 -15.46 2.87
CA ILE A 7 -21.10 -16.09 3.63
C ILE A 7 -20.56 -16.69 4.93
N LYS A 8 -19.44 -17.41 4.90
CA LYS A 8 -18.88 -18.10 6.08
C LYS A 8 -18.17 -17.14 7.05
N ASN A 9 -17.36 -16.21 6.54
CA ASN A 9 -16.49 -15.37 7.36
C ASN A 9 -16.88 -13.89 7.34
N GLY A 10 -17.81 -13.49 6.46
CA GLY A 10 -18.22 -12.10 6.25
C GLY A 10 -17.14 -11.24 5.59
N GLU A 11 -16.19 -11.87 4.88
CA GLU A 11 -15.09 -11.24 4.19
C GLU A 11 -14.87 -11.85 2.81
N PHE A 12 -14.67 -11.01 1.79
CA PHE A 12 -14.34 -11.48 0.43
C PHE A 12 -12.94 -12.06 0.33
N LEU A 13 -11.99 -11.52 1.13
CA LEU A 13 -10.60 -11.93 1.18
C LEU A 13 -10.39 -12.86 2.38
N ASN A 14 -9.84 -14.03 2.13
CA ASN A 14 -9.42 -14.91 3.22
C ASN A 14 -8.06 -14.42 3.76
N GLY A 15 -8.13 -13.45 4.69
CA GLY A 15 -6.93 -12.89 5.32
C GLY A 15 -6.17 -13.93 6.16
N GLU A 16 -6.84 -14.91 6.72
CA GLU A 16 -6.20 -15.98 7.49
C GLU A 16 -5.36 -16.89 6.59
N TRP A 17 -5.87 -17.22 5.40
CA TRP A 17 -5.09 -17.99 4.44
C TRP A 17 -3.90 -17.18 3.90
N LEU A 18 -4.12 -15.92 3.53
CA LEU A 18 -3.08 -15.06 2.94
C LEU A 18 -1.94 -14.79 3.93
N PHE A 19 -2.28 -14.40 5.17
CA PHE A 19 -1.30 -14.08 6.23
C PHE A 19 -1.04 -15.25 7.18
N GLY A 20 -1.48 -16.42 6.84
CA GLY A 20 -1.23 -17.67 7.54
C GLY A 20 -0.54 -18.67 6.63
N GLU A 21 -1.32 -19.56 6.02
CA GLU A 21 -0.82 -20.67 5.21
C GLU A 21 0.08 -20.21 4.06
N LEU A 22 -0.36 -19.22 3.26
CA LEU A 22 0.43 -18.74 2.13
C LEU A 22 1.77 -18.15 2.56
N SER A 23 1.76 -17.23 3.53
CA SER A 23 2.94 -16.45 3.91
C SER A 23 3.91 -17.19 4.85
N TYR A 24 3.51 -18.32 5.44
CA TYR A 24 4.34 -19.07 6.38
C TYR A 24 4.63 -20.49 5.94
N ASP A 25 3.71 -21.12 5.22
CA ASP A 25 3.86 -22.54 4.86
C ASP A 25 4.22 -22.69 3.38
N LEU A 26 3.56 -21.92 2.48
CA LEU A 26 3.73 -22.08 1.03
C LEU A 26 4.80 -21.16 0.43
N SER A 27 4.92 -19.94 0.92
CA SER A 27 5.92 -18.96 0.47
C SER A 27 6.43 -18.16 1.67
N PRO A 28 7.22 -18.78 2.56
CA PRO A 28 7.70 -18.15 3.78
C PRO A 28 8.67 -17.01 3.48
N LEU A 29 8.55 -15.93 4.25
CA LEU A 29 9.55 -14.88 4.27
C LEU A 29 10.86 -15.40 4.87
N ASP A 30 11.97 -15.08 4.24
CA ASP A 30 13.30 -15.30 4.82
C ASP A 30 13.52 -14.31 5.98
N GLN A 31 13.12 -14.74 7.18
CA GLN A 31 13.20 -13.92 8.39
C GLN A 31 14.65 -13.58 8.75
N GLU A 32 15.56 -14.55 8.58
CA GLU A 32 16.97 -14.32 8.90
C GLU A 32 17.59 -13.27 7.97
N ALA A 33 17.25 -13.31 6.67
CA ALA A 33 17.71 -12.28 5.72
C ALA A 33 17.14 -10.91 6.09
N TYR A 34 15.87 -10.82 6.50
CA TYR A 34 15.26 -9.58 6.95
C TYR A 34 15.96 -9.03 8.20
N ASP A 35 16.19 -9.86 9.21
CA ASP A 35 16.83 -9.45 10.46
C ASP A 35 18.26 -8.96 10.23
N ARG A 36 19.00 -9.62 9.32
CA ARG A 36 20.36 -9.19 8.91
C ARG A 36 20.38 -7.89 8.12
N ALA A 37 19.32 -7.59 7.36
CA ALA A 37 19.24 -6.40 6.52
C ALA A 37 19.16 -5.08 7.29
N ASN A 38 18.86 -5.13 8.60
CA ASN A 38 18.69 -3.96 9.47
C ASN A 38 17.72 -2.91 8.87
N THR A 39 16.66 -3.40 8.23
CA THR A 39 15.60 -2.56 7.64
C THR A 39 14.43 -2.39 8.60
N THR A 40 13.73 -1.28 8.48
CA THR A 40 12.53 -1.02 9.27
C THR A 40 11.30 -1.09 8.38
N LEU A 41 10.36 -1.97 8.71
CA LEU A 41 9.05 -2.03 8.05
C LEU A 41 8.10 -1.01 8.68
N CYS A 42 7.63 -0.06 7.89
CA CYS A 42 6.54 0.85 8.24
C CYS A 42 5.26 0.42 7.52
N VAL A 43 4.21 0.13 8.27
CA VAL A 43 2.91 -0.32 7.76
C VAL A 43 1.89 0.78 7.98
N VAL A 44 1.27 1.25 6.91
CA VAL A 44 0.21 2.26 6.98
C VAL A 44 -1.13 1.59 7.18
N VAL A 45 -1.90 2.08 8.14
CA VAL A 45 -3.28 1.66 8.41
C VAL A 45 -4.18 2.87 8.57
N THR A 46 -5.47 2.72 8.29
CA THR A 46 -6.46 3.78 8.53
C THR A 46 -7.28 3.46 9.76
N ASN A 47 -7.21 4.30 10.79
CA ASN A 47 -8.06 4.18 11.98
C ASN A 47 -9.50 4.55 11.64
N ALA A 48 -10.44 3.64 11.88
CA ALA A 48 -11.84 3.83 11.53
C ALA A 48 -12.50 4.97 12.32
N LEU A 49 -12.11 5.16 13.58
CA LEU A 49 -12.72 6.15 14.45
C LEU A 49 -12.28 7.57 14.08
N THR A 50 -10.98 7.76 13.84
CA THR A 50 -10.38 9.07 13.56
C THR A 50 -10.40 9.42 12.06
N GLY A 51 -10.51 8.40 11.17
CA GLY A 51 -10.39 8.57 9.72
C GLY A 51 -9.02 9.08 9.28
N LYS A 52 -7.97 8.82 10.07
CA LYS A 52 -6.59 9.24 9.81
C LYS A 52 -5.68 8.04 9.57
N ALA A 53 -4.58 8.29 8.87
CA ALA A 53 -3.49 7.32 8.77
C ALA A 53 -2.79 7.17 10.12
N GLU A 54 -2.41 5.95 10.43
CA GLU A 54 -1.49 5.61 11.51
C GLU A 54 -0.38 4.72 10.93
N TYR A 55 0.84 4.93 11.43
CA TYR A 55 2.05 4.28 10.95
C TYR A 55 2.54 3.33 12.03
N MET A 56 2.57 2.05 11.70
CA MET A 56 2.93 0.98 12.64
C MET A 56 4.25 0.33 12.21
N TYR A 57 5.11 0.05 13.18
CA TYR A 57 6.44 -0.52 13.00
C TYR A 57 6.53 -1.88 13.68
N PRO A 58 5.93 -2.95 13.08
CA PRO A 58 5.93 -4.27 13.70
C PRO A 58 7.33 -4.86 13.69
N LYS A 59 7.82 -5.23 14.88
CA LYS A 59 9.05 -6.02 15.02
C LYS A 59 8.81 -7.50 14.74
N ASP A 60 7.60 -7.95 15.05
CA ASP A 60 7.20 -9.36 15.00
C ASP A 60 6.22 -9.64 13.84
N PHE A 61 6.41 -8.96 12.68
CA PHE A 61 5.48 -9.14 11.54
C PHE A 61 5.59 -10.55 10.93
N HIS A 62 6.64 -11.28 11.23
CA HIS A 62 6.85 -12.68 10.88
C HIS A 62 5.95 -13.64 11.67
N LYS A 63 5.29 -13.21 12.74
CA LYS A 63 4.35 -14.05 13.47
C LYS A 63 3.12 -14.36 12.61
N ARG A 64 2.76 -15.65 12.57
CA ARG A 64 1.63 -16.14 11.78
C ARG A 64 0.37 -15.29 11.99
N GLY A 65 -0.25 -14.90 10.87
CA GLY A 65 -1.46 -14.11 10.87
C GLY A 65 -1.28 -12.61 11.05
N CYS A 66 -0.05 -12.09 11.06
CA CYS A 66 0.32 -10.70 11.35
C CYS A 66 -0.85 -9.68 11.25
N PRO A 67 -1.49 -9.31 12.37
CA PRO A 67 -2.74 -8.55 12.34
C PRO A 67 -2.56 -7.13 11.78
N ILE A 68 -1.36 -6.55 11.88
CA ILE A 68 -1.04 -5.23 11.34
C ILE A 68 -1.03 -5.27 9.80
N LEU A 69 -0.41 -6.29 9.19
CA LEU A 69 -0.42 -6.47 7.75
C LEU A 69 -1.83 -6.76 7.23
N ARG A 70 -2.61 -7.59 7.96
CA ARG A 70 -4.02 -7.81 7.66
C ARG A 70 -4.83 -6.51 7.68
N ALA A 71 -4.58 -5.64 8.67
CA ALA A 71 -5.24 -4.34 8.76
C ALA A 71 -4.92 -3.44 7.57
N SER A 72 -3.65 -3.39 7.16
CA SER A 72 -3.20 -2.63 6.00
C SER A 72 -3.77 -3.11 4.66
N CYS A 73 -4.24 -4.36 4.59
CA CYS A 73 -4.89 -4.95 3.41
C CYS A 73 -6.42 -5.05 3.55
N ALA A 74 -7.00 -4.54 4.64
CA ALA A 74 -8.42 -4.65 4.93
C ALA A 74 -9.24 -3.62 4.16
N LEU A 75 -9.64 -3.96 2.93
CA LEU A 75 -10.41 -3.06 2.05
C LEU A 75 -11.77 -2.70 2.65
N PRO A 76 -12.11 -1.40 2.77
CA PRO A 76 -13.41 -0.95 3.24
C PRO A 76 -14.56 -1.47 2.37
N GLY A 77 -15.55 -2.10 3.00
CA GLY A 77 -16.71 -2.68 2.32
C GLY A 77 -16.50 -4.13 1.82
N ALA A 78 -15.24 -4.58 1.68
CA ALA A 78 -14.92 -5.97 1.33
C ALA A 78 -14.51 -6.80 2.56
N THR A 79 -14.13 -6.14 3.65
CA THR A 79 -13.76 -6.76 4.94
C THR A 79 -14.44 -6.03 6.10
N LYS A 80 -14.42 -6.66 7.27
CA LYS A 80 -14.90 -6.04 8.53
C LYS A 80 -13.87 -5.09 9.15
N GLY A 81 -12.68 -4.97 8.55
CA GLY A 81 -11.52 -4.36 9.18
C GLY A 81 -10.96 -5.19 10.32
N VAL A 82 -9.79 -4.85 10.80
CA VAL A 82 -9.06 -5.58 11.85
C VAL A 82 -9.10 -4.79 13.14
N VAL A 83 -9.38 -5.45 14.26
CA VAL A 83 -9.33 -4.82 15.60
C VAL A 83 -7.94 -5.04 16.16
N LEU A 84 -7.26 -3.92 16.50
CA LEU A 84 -5.97 -3.91 17.17
C LEU A 84 -6.14 -3.12 18.47
N GLY A 85 -6.01 -3.79 19.60
CA GLY A 85 -6.34 -3.18 20.88
C GLY A 85 -7.83 -2.79 20.95
N LYS A 86 -8.10 -1.51 21.16
CA LYS A 86 -9.49 -0.98 21.24
C LYS A 86 -10.02 -0.42 19.92
N ASP A 87 -9.17 -0.22 18.93
CA ASP A 87 -9.50 0.46 17.69
C ASP A 87 -9.65 -0.51 16.53
N ARG A 88 -10.43 -0.09 15.54
CA ARG A 88 -10.64 -0.81 14.29
C ARG A 88 -9.88 -0.12 13.17
N TYR A 89 -9.17 -0.92 12.39
CA TYR A 89 -8.32 -0.45 11.30
C TYR A 89 -8.72 -1.03 9.95
N PHE A 90 -8.47 -0.26 8.92
CA PHE A 90 -8.65 -0.60 7.52
C PHE A 90 -7.39 -0.27 6.72
N ASP A 91 -7.42 -0.62 5.43
CA ASP A 91 -6.36 -0.39 4.45
C ASP A 91 -5.80 1.04 4.55
N GLY A 92 -4.48 1.14 4.69
CA GLY A 92 -3.77 2.41 4.76
C GLY A 92 -3.92 3.27 3.52
N GLY A 93 -4.10 2.64 2.35
CA GLY A 93 -4.33 3.34 1.10
C GLY A 93 -5.65 4.12 1.01
N VAL A 94 -6.48 4.14 2.07
CA VAL A 94 -7.62 5.04 2.19
C VAL A 94 -7.18 6.46 2.54
N THR A 95 -6.19 6.60 3.41
CA THR A 95 -5.75 7.88 3.96
C THR A 95 -4.34 8.28 3.55
N ASP A 96 -3.46 7.29 3.30
CA ASP A 96 -2.11 7.51 2.81
C ASP A 96 -1.69 6.34 1.91
N SER A 97 -1.97 6.49 0.61
CA SER A 97 -1.69 5.45 -0.38
C SER A 97 -0.23 5.40 -0.81
N ILE A 98 0.50 6.52 -0.73
CA ILE A 98 1.90 6.66 -1.14
C ILE A 98 2.61 7.45 -0.04
N PRO A 99 3.10 6.77 1.02
CA PRO A 99 3.57 7.40 2.25
C PRO A 99 4.98 8.02 2.13
N LEU A 100 5.22 8.77 1.04
CA LEU A 100 6.51 9.40 0.76
C LEU A 100 6.86 10.45 1.83
N ALA A 101 5.88 11.25 2.25
CA ALA A 101 6.09 12.25 3.31
C ALA A 101 6.52 11.57 4.62
N ARG A 102 5.88 10.44 4.96
CA ARG A 102 6.25 9.65 6.13
C ARG A 102 7.68 9.12 6.07
N ALA A 103 8.11 8.62 4.92
CA ALA A 103 9.49 8.17 4.74
C ALA A 103 10.51 9.29 5.05
N TYR A 104 10.24 10.50 4.61
CA TYR A 104 11.09 11.65 4.92
C TYR A 104 11.03 12.06 6.40
N GLU A 105 9.84 12.02 7.03
CA GLU A 105 9.67 12.24 8.47
C GLU A 105 10.45 11.22 9.31
N ASP A 106 10.53 9.97 8.83
CA ASP A 106 11.33 8.89 9.44
C ASP A 106 12.84 9.02 9.19
N GLY A 107 13.28 10.08 8.51
CA GLY A 107 14.69 10.40 8.29
C GLY A 107 15.28 9.87 6.99
N CYS A 108 14.47 9.31 6.09
CA CYS A 108 14.95 8.92 4.77
C CYS A 108 15.32 10.17 3.96
N GLN A 109 16.55 10.23 3.48
CA GLN A 109 17.02 11.34 2.66
C GLN A 109 16.69 11.18 1.18
N LYS A 110 16.44 9.95 0.75
CA LYS A 110 16.05 9.57 -0.60
C LYS A 110 14.98 8.50 -0.53
N ALA A 111 14.14 8.45 -1.55
CA ALA A 111 13.11 7.43 -1.66
C ALA A 111 13.13 6.74 -3.03
N VAL A 112 12.87 5.45 -3.04
CA VAL A 112 12.47 4.72 -4.25
C VAL A 112 10.98 4.46 -4.15
N VAL A 113 10.22 5.03 -5.07
CA VAL A 113 8.76 4.91 -5.09
C VAL A 113 8.36 3.97 -6.22
N VAL A 114 7.72 2.86 -5.87
CA VAL A 114 7.18 1.90 -6.85
C VAL A 114 5.67 2.10 -6.96
N LEU A 115 5.21 2.53 -8.12
CA LEU A 115 3.80 2.77 -8.41
C LEU A 115 3.20 1.62 -9.21
N THR A 116 1.94 1.30 -8.92
CA THR A 116 1.15 0.30 -9.66
C THR A 116 0.27 0.91 -10.76
N GLN A 117 0.36 2.22 -10.93
CA GLN A 117 -0.36 2.99 -11.94
C GLN A 117 0.63 3.78 -12.79
N ASP A 118 0.31 4.00 -14.05
CA ASP A 118 1.13 4.79 -14.96
C ASP A 118 1.21 6.27 -14.57
N ARG A 119 2.13 6.97 -15.22
CA ARG A 119 2.43 8.38 -14.92
C ARG A 119 1.23 9.32 -15.09
N ASN A 120 0.33 9.02 -16.00
CA ASN A 120 -0.82 9.86 -16.33
C ASN A 120 -2.08 9.50 -15.53
N TYR A 121 -1.97 8.51 -14.65
CA TYR A 121 -3.11 8.05 -13.87
C TYR A 121 -3.65 9.15 -12.96
N GLN A 122 -4.96 9.33 -13.00
CA GLN A 122 -5.73 10.19 -12.11
C GLN A 122 -6.83 9.38 -11.45
N LYS A 123 -6.77 9.26 -10.13
CA LYS A 123 -7.79 8.54 -9.38
C LYS A 123 -9.11 9.30 -9.43
N GLN A 124 -10.17 8.60 -9.81
CA GLN A 124 -11.51 9.18 -9.92
C GLN A 124 -12.27 9.09 -8.58
N PRO A 125 -13.24 9.99 -8.35
CA PRO A 125 -14.15 9.89 -7.22
C PRO A 125 -14.83 8.52 -7.17
N MET A 126 -14.95 7.97 -5.96
CA MET A 126 -15.67 6.71 -5.79
C MET A 126 -17.17 6.92 -6.04
N GLY A 127 -17.76 6.05 -6.86
CA GLY A 127 -19.21 5.95 -7.00
C GLY A 127 -19.88 5.45 -5.69
N HIS A 128 -21.20 5.41 -5.69
CA HIS A 128 -21.99 4.81 -4.59
C HIS A 128 -21.79 5.44 -3.20
N ALA A 129 -21.58 6.76 -3.12
CA ALA A 129 -21.36 7.48 -1.87
C ALA A 129 -22.47 7.23 -0.81
N ARG A 130 -23.74 7.04 -1.25
CA ARG A 130 -24.85 6.71 -0.33
C ARG A 130 -24.66 5.37 0.34
N LEU A 131 -24.18 4.35 -0.39
CA LEU A 131 -23.87 3.02 0.14
C LEU A 131 -22.73 3.08 1.14
N ILE A 132 -21.65 3.79 0.82
CA ILE A 132 -20.51 3.98 1.74
C ILE A 132 -20.96 4.63 3.05
N ARG A 133 -21.77 5.71 2.99
CA ARG A 133 -22.35 6.34 4.19
C ARG A 133 -23.20 5.38 5.03
N ARG A 134 -23.92 4.47 4.39
CA ARG A 134 -24.75 3.46 5.09
C ARG A 134 -23.88 2.40 5.76
N ILE A 135 -22.86 1.87 5.07
CA ILE A 135 -21.95 0.84 5.61
C ILE A 135 -21.18 1.40 6.80
N PHE A 136 -20.61 2.60 6.65
CA PHE A 136 -19.75 3.24 7.65
C PHE A 136 -20.51 4.26 8.53
N ARG A 137 -21.82 4.10 8.73
CA ARG A 137 -22.64 5.04 9.51
C ARG A 137 -22.13 5.27 10.94
N LYS A 138 -21.44 4.27 11.53
CA LYS A 138 -20.82 4.35 12.86
C LYS A 138 -19.46 5.06 12.84
N TYR A 139 -18.88 5.29 11.65
CA TYR A 139 -17.56 5.86 11.46
C TYR A 139 -17.60 7.01 10.44
N PRO A 140 -18.18 8.17 10.80
CA PRO A 140 -18.37 9.28 9.86
C PRO A 140 -17.05 9.85 9.31
N LEU A 141 -15.98 9.86 10.12
CA LEU A 141 -14.66 10.31 9.67
C LEU A 141 -14.03 9.34 8.69
N MET A 142 -14.18 8.04 8.90
CA MET A 142 -13.80 7.02 7.91
C MET A 142 -14.56 7.18 6.61
N THR A 143 -15.88 7.43 6.67
CA THR A 143 -16.68 7.73 5.48
C THR A 143 -16.10 8.90 4.69
N ARG A 144 -15.77 9.99 5.39
CA ARG A 144 -15.14 11.18 4.77
C ARG A 144 -13.79 10.83 4.14
N ALA A 145 -12.96 10.04 4.80
CA ALA A 145 -11.67 9.59 4.28
C ALA A 145 -11.85 8.79 2.99
N ILE A 146 -12.75 7.79 2.97
CA ILE A 146 -13.03 6.97 1.79
C ILE A 146 -13.48 7.84 0.61
N LEU A 147 -14.41 8.76 0.82
CA LEU A 147 -14.95 9.61 -0.25
C LEU A 147 -13.94 10.64 -0.77
N ASN A 148 -12.96 11.05 0.03
CA ASN A 148 -11.89 11.97 -0.36
C ASN A 148 -10.59 11.28 -0.81
N ARG A 149 -10.54 9.95 -0.79
CA ARG A 149 -9.34 9.17 -1.15
C ARG A 149 -8.73 9.60 -2.49
N TYR A 150 -9.56 9.90 -3.50
CA TYR A 150 -9.08 10.30 -4.81
C TYR A 150 -8.30 11.61 -4.79
N LYS A 151 -8.72 12.59 -3.97
CA LYS A 151 -8.02 13.87 -3.81
C LYS A 151 -6.67 13.70 -3.14
N ILE A 152 -6.64 12.87 -2.08
CA ILE A 152 -5.41 12.60 -1.33
C ILE A 152 -4.41 11.89 -2.24
N TYR A 153 -4.85 10.83 -2.93
CA TYR A 153 -4.01 10.06 -3.83
C TYR A 153 -3.41 10.92 -4.95
N ASN A 154 -4.23 11.75 -5.62
CA ASN A 154 -3.76 12.59 -6.72
C ASN A 154 -2.73 13.64 -6.23
N ARG A 155 -2.95 14.22 -5.05
CA ARG A 155 -1.96 15.12 -4.42
C ARG A 155 -0.66 14.40 -4.08
N GLN A 156 -0.74 13.16 -3.60
CA GLN A 156 0.45 12.35 -3.33
C GLN A 156 1.22 12.04 -4.61
N LEU A 157 0.55 11.76 -5.72
CA LEU A 157 1.21 11.62 -7.03
C LEU A 157 1.95 12.89 -7.43
N GLU A 158 1.32 14.07 -7.29
CA GLU A 158 1.98 15.35 -7.54
C GLU A 158 3.26 15.48 -6.70
N THR A 159 3.18 15.20 -5.40
CA THR A 159 4.34 15.22 -4.48
C THR A 159 5.43 14.25 -4.93
N VAL A 160 5.08 13.06 -5.41
CA VAL A 160 6.05 12.07 -5.92
C VAL A 160 6.78 12.57 -7.15
N TRP A 161 6.05 13.16 -8.11
CA TRP A 161 6.66 13.70 -9.32
C TRP A 161 7.53 14.92 -9.04
N ASP A 162 7.13 15.78 -8.11
CA ASP A 162 7.94 16.90 -7.64
C ASP A 162 9.23 16.41 -6.97
N ALA A 163 9.15 15.39 -6.11
CA ALA A 163 10.32 14.79 -5.47
C ALA A 163 11.27 14.15 -6.50
N GLN A 164 10.73 13.48 -7.52
CA GLN A 164 11.55 12.98 -8.62
C GLN A 164 12.24 14.13 -9.38
N GLY A 165 11.51 15.21 -9.65
CA GLY A 165 12.05 16.40 -10.33
C GLY A 165 13.21 17.08 -9.58
N ARG A 166 13.16 17.07 -8.25
CA ARG A 166 14.24 17.57 -7.37
C ARG A 166 15.41 16.60 -7.20
N GLY A 167 15.26 15.33 -7.60
CA GLY A 167 16.25 14.28 -7.36
C GLY A 167 16.21 13.66 -5.97
N ASP A 168 15.13 13.87 -5.21
CA ASP A 168 14.91 13.29 -3.89
C ASP A 168 14.31 11.89 -3.96
N ALA A 169 13.59 11.60 -5.04
CA ALA A 169 12.97 10.31 -5.28
C ALA A 169 13.31 9.72 -6.64
N PHE A 170 13.41 8.40 -6.71
CA PHE A 170 13.44 7.63 -7.95
C PHE A 170 12.10 6.89 -8.08
N VAL A 171 11.41 7.06 -9.21
CA VAL A 171 10.08 6.49 -9.40
C VAL A 171 10.11 5.39 -10.45
N ILE A 172 9.68 4.19 -10.06
CA ILE A 172 9.40 3.07 -10.96
C ILE A 172 7.89 3.00 -11.13
N ALA A 173 7.41 3.16 -12.34
CA ALA A 173 5.98 3.12 -12.67
C ALA A 173 5.77 2.39 -13.99
N PRO A 174 4.60 1.78 -14.22
CA PRO A 174 4.26 1.25 -15.53
C PRO A 174 4.33 2.34 -16.61
N ASP A 175 4.83 1.99 -17.78
CA ASP A 175 4.92 2.87 -18.95
C ASP A 175 3.57 3.11 -19.64
N HIS A 176 2.60 2.23 -19.36
CA HIS A 176 1.22 2.32 -19.86
C HIS A 176 0.20 1.78 -18.85
N PRO A 177 -1.10 2.11 -18.97
CA PRO A 177 -2.14 1.59 -18.08
C PRO A 177 -2.23 0.07 -18.10
N LEU A 178 -2.15 -0.57 -16.94
CA LEU A 178 -2.16 -2.04 -16.83
C LEU A 178 -3.57 -2.65 -16.95
N HIS A 179 -4.63 -1.85 -16.85
CA HIS A 179 -6.03 -2.29 -16.94
C HIS A 179 -6.34 -3.53 -16.06
N CYS A 180 -5.78 -3.56 -14.84
CA CYS A 180 -5.98 -4.64 -13.89
C CYS A 180 -7.13 -4.31 -12.93
N PRO A 181 -8.28 -4.99 -13.02
CA PRO A 181 -9.34 -4.84 -12.03
C PRO A 181 -8.88 -5.36 -10.66
N THR A 182 -9.45 -4.82 -9.59
CA THR A 182 -9.10 -5.21 -8.20
C THR A 182 -9.32 -6.71 -7.92
N LEU A 183 -10.20 -7.36 -8.66
CA LEU A 183 -10.53 -8.78 -8.52
C LEU A 183 -10.20 -9.57 -9.78
N GLU A 184 -9.05 -9.31 -10.40
CA GLU A 184 -8.59 -10.10 -11.55
C GLU A 184 -8.37 -11.55 -11.15
N ARG A 185 -8.79 -12.49 -12.01
CA ARG A 185 -8.67 -13.94 -11.80
C ARG A 185 -8.00 -14.66 -12.95
N ASN A 186 -7.79 -13.97 -14.05
CA ASN A 186 -7.10 -14.53 -15.21
C ASN A 186 -5.60 -14.57 -14.89
N THR A 187 -5.08 -15.78 -14.68
CA THR A 187 -3.67 -16.04 -14.34
C THR A 187 -2.71 -15.58 -15.42
N ASP A 188 -3.06 -15.76 -16.69
CA ASP A 188 -2.21 -15.34 -17.80
C ASP A 188 -2.08 -13.83 -17.88
N LYS A 189 -3.19 -13.13 -17.62
CA LYS A 189 -3.18 -11.66 -17.52
C LYS A 189 -2.38 -11.17 -16.32
N LEU A 190 -2.50 -11.81 -15.17
CA LEU A 190 -1.69 -11.49 -13.99
C LEU A 190 -0.21 -11.71 -14.25
N GLU A 191 0.16 -12.81 -14.94
CA GLU A 191 1.53 -13.08 -15.34
C GLU A 191 2.06 -12.01 -16.32
N GLN A 192 1.28 -11.60 -17.31
CA GLN A 192 1.66 -10.52 -18.23
C GLN A 192 1.92 -9.20 -17.51
N ILE A 193 1.08 -8.85 -16.53
CA ILE A 193 1.24 -7.66 -15.71
C ILE A 193 2.51 -7.76 -14.87
N TYR A 194 2.77 -8.92 -14.26
CA TYR A 194 3.99 -9.18 -13.49
C TYR A 194 5.24 -8.99 -14.38
N GLN A 195 5.27 -9.62 -15.55
CA GLN A 195 6.39 -9.52 -16.50
C GLN A 195 6.60 -8.07 -16.97
N THR A 196 5.52 -7.31 -17.14
CA THR A 196 5.61 -5.87 -17.48
C THR A 196 6.29 -5.09 -16.36
N GLY A 197 5.86 -5.28 -15.10
CA GLY A 197 6.48 -4.61 -13.96
C GLY A 197 7.95 -5.00 -13.77
N TYR A 198 8.25 -6.29 -13.92
CA TYR A 198 9.63 -6.80 -13.84
C TYR A 198 10.53 -6.16 -14.91
N ARG A 199 10.11 -6.16 -16.16
CA ARG A 199 10.86 -5.53 -17.27
C ARG A 199 11.06 -4.04 -17.04
N ASN A 200 9.99 -3.28 -16.72
CA ASN A 200 10.10 -1.85 -16.46
C ASN A 200 11.10 -1.53 -15.33
N ALA A 201 11.16 -2.36 -14.29
CA ALA A 201 12.13 -2.18 -13.22
C ALA A 201 13.57 -2.52 -13.68
N MET A 202 13.75 -3.61 -14.42
CA MET A 202 15.07 -4.05 -14.91
C MET A 202 15.68 -3.05 -15.90
N GLU A 203 14.89 -2.48 -16.79
CA GLU A 203 15.32 -1.44 -17.75
C GLU A 203 15.83 -0.17 -17.05
N GLN A 204 15.34 0.10 -15.84
CA GLN A 204 15.73 1.27 -15.04
C GLN A 204 16.80 0.95 -13.98
N MET A 205 17.30 -0.27 -13.90
CA MET A 205 18.17 -0.73 -12.80
C MET A 205 19.49 0.07 -12.73
N ASP A 206 20.12 0.38 -13.84
CA ASP A 206 21.38 1.13 -13.85
C ASP A 206 21.16 2.60 -13.43
N ALA A 207 20.05 3.20 -13.85
CA ALA A 207 19.66 4.53 -13.42
C ALA A 207 19.33 4.57 -11.92
N LEU A 208 18.66 3.53 -11.40
CA LEU A 208 18.38 3.37 -9.98
C LEU A 208 19.68 3.25 -9.16
N LYS A 209 20.62 2.42 -9.59
CA LYS A 209 21.93 2.28 -8.93
C LYS A 209 22.69 3.61 -8.91
N ALA A 210 22.69 4.32 -10.03
CA ALA A 210 23.30 5.64 -10.13
C ALA A 210 22.63 6.66 -9.21
N PHE A 211 21.31 6.64 -9.09
CA PHE A 211 20.56 7.47 -8.15
C PHE A 211 20.94 7.18 -6.69
N LEU A 212 21.02 5.91 -6.31
CA LEU A 212 21.37 5.50 -4.95
C LEU A 212 22.82 5.87 -4.59
N ALA A 213 23.74 5.81 -5.54
CA ALA A 213 25.16 6.14 -5.34
C ALA A 213 25.42 7.63 -5.15
N LYS A 214 24.56 8.54 -5.64
CA LYS A 214 24.73 9.98 -5.45
C LYS A 214 24.47 10.37 -3.99
N PRO A 215 25.16 11.35 -3.41
CA PRO A 215 24.80 11.91 -2.12
C PRO A 215 23.38 12.51 -2.17
N SER A 216 22.71 12.59 -1.00
CA SER A 216 21.41 13.25 -0.93
C SER A 216 21.55 14.76 -1.14
N PRO A 217 20.63 15.41 -1.87
CA PRO A 217 20.63 16.86 -2.01
C PRO A 217 20.47 17.61 -0.67
N PHE A 218 19.95 16.94 0.36
CA PHE A 218 19.82 17.50 1.73
C PHE A 218 21.09 17.43 2.58
N THR A 219 22.18 16.83 2.08
CA THR A 219 23.42 16.71 2.86
C THR A 219 24.28 18.00 2.84
N GLU A 220 23.94 18.98 2.02
CA GLU A 220 24.70 20.23 1.85
C GLU A 220 24.22 21.40 2.75
N ILE A 221 23.20 21.19 3.58
CA ILE A 221 22.73 22.20 4.54
C ILE A 221 23.30 21.86 5.92
N LYS A 222 24.56 22.22 6.15
CA LYS A 222 25.16 22.36 7.48
C LYS A 222 25.52 23.82 7.71
#